data_404ad4097f47fa32c626d9b2a758b9b8
#
_entry.id   404ad4097f47fa32c626d9b2a758b9b8
#
_cell.length_a   1.000
_cell.length_b   1.000
_cell.length_c   1.000
_cell.angle_alpha   90.00
_cell.angle_beta   90.00
_cell.angle_gamma   90.00
#
_symmetry.space_group_name_H-M   'P 1'
#
loop_
_entity.id
_entity.type
_entity.pdbx_description
1 polymer ?
#
loop_
_entity_poly.entity_id
_entity_poly.type
_entity_poly.pdbx_seq_one_letter_code
_entity_poly.pdbx_strand_id
1 'polypeptide(L)'
;MCRRSLVVALTVATIAWGSAGIAQTGTTLPAGGMVFTADEYSNSLSRIDLSSGDVTTVPATIVPHNVQISPDGSLLLAVGMAASNDEGHGEEQSHGAMAGMEGGGELVLFDPKDLAAGPMARIPVGMHPAHVITDIDGKRAFVTNAADDTLSVIDLASREVIASVATGDYPHGQRTSPDGRVIWVANVNSGNVSVIDTGTLKEVARIDVGATPVQVGFLPDGSRAYVSLRDENSVAVVDTNAQKVIATVKVGRGPIQLYATPDGRFVYVANQGTEADPDDTVSVIDVATNSVTATIPTGRGAHGVTVSSDGRNVFVTNMFNGTVSVIDVASQAVLANIPVGEGASGITYRP
;
A
#
# COMPACT_ATOMS: atom_id res chain seq x y z
N MET A 1 71.18 -23.09 27.32
CA MET A 1 70.54 -22.00 26.55
C MET A 1 69.07 -22.29 26.44
N CYS A 2 68.28 -21.65 27.28
CA CYS A 2 66.87 -21.93 27.44
C CYS A 2 66.07 -20.84 26.70
N ARG A 3 65.36 -21.21 25.63
CA ARG A 3 64.49 -20.30 24.89
C ARG A 3 63.11 -20.30 25.56
N ARG A 4 62.72 -19.19 26.15
CA ARG A 4 61.36 -18.92 26.64
C ARG A 4 60.48 -18.46 25.46
N SER A 5 59.45 -19.23 25.16
CA SER A 5 58.39 -18.86 24.23
C SER A 5 57.39 -17.95 24.97
N LEU A 6 57.19 -16.74 24.42
CA LEU A 6 56.19 -15.78 24.90
C LEU A 6 54.86 -16.10 24.22
N VAL A 7 53.84 -16.50 24.95
CA VAL A 7 52.46 -16.66 24.46
C VAL A 7 51.76 -15.32 24.67
N VAL A 8 51.41 -14.66 23.55
CA VAL A 8 50.59 -13.44 23.56
C VAL A 8 49.13 -13.91 23.49
N ALA A 9 48.37 -13.72 24.54
CA ALA A 9 46.95 -13.91 24.57
C ALA A 9 46.24 -12.70 23.93
N LEU A 10 45.60 -12.93 22.77
CA LEU A 10 44.73 -11.93 22.14
C LEU A 10 43.37 -11.96 22.84
N THR A 11 43.04 -10.91 23.57
CA THR A 11 41.70 -10.70 24.14
C THR A 11 40.84 -10.06 23.06
N VAL A 12 39.87 -10.80 22.51
CA VAL A 12 38.85 -10.25 21.64
C VAL A 12 37.80 -9.55 22.49
N ALA A 13 37.76 -8.22 22.44
CA ALA A 13 36.70 -7.45 23.05
C ALA A 13 35.48 -7.48 22.13
N THR A 14 34.43 -8.17 22.52
CA THR A 14 33.11 -8.10 21.90
C THR A 14 32.48 -6.75 22.29
N ILE A 15 32.41 -5.83 21.31
CA ILE A 15 31.64 -4.61 21.46
C ILE A 15 30.16 -5.01 21.24
N ALA A 16 29.41 -5.08 22.33
CA ALA A 16 27.96 -5.15 22.28
C ALA A 16 27.44 -3.78 21.83
N TRP A 17 26.88 -3.70 20.64
CA TRP A 17 26.11 -2.55 20.21
C TRP A 17 24.79 -2.57 20.99
N GLY A 18 24.71 -1.74 22.01
CA GLY A 18 23.46 -1.46 22.69
C GLY A 18 22.55 -0.72 21.73
N SER A 19 21.42 -1.30 21.39
CA SER A 19 20.29 -0.62 20.77
C SER A 19 19.88 0.53 21.70
N ALA A 20 20.21 1.76 21.33
CA ALA A 20 19.68 2.93 21.98
C ALA A 20 18.18 2.99 21.64
N GLY A 21 17.34 2.46 22.52
CA GLY A 21 15.93 2.68 22.49
C GLY A 21 15.67 4.19 22.60
N ILE A 22 15.15 4.77 21.53
CA ILE A 22 14.60 6.12 21.58
C ILE A 22 13.42 6.05 22.54
N ALA A 23 13.53 6.72 23.69
CA ALA A 23 12.45 6.82 24.65
C ALA A 23 11.24 7.48 23.96
N GLN A 24 10.22 6.69 23.66
CA GLN A 24 8.91 7.19 23.25
C GLN A 24 8.33 8.00 24.41
N THR A 25 8.20 9.29 24.20
CA THR A 25 7.35 10.15 25.03
C THR A 25 5.92 9.61 24.89
N GLY A 26 5.34 9.20 26.01
CA GLY A 26 4.09 8.45 26.20
C GLY A 26 2.86 8.84 25.38
N THR A 27 2.94 8.69 24.07
CA THR A 27 1.80 8.81 23.15
C THR A 27 1.13 7.44 23.09
N THR A 28 -0.07 7.33 23.63
CA THR A 28 -0.88 6.12 23.51
C THR A 28 -1.26 5.93 22.05
N LEU A 29 -0.83 4.80 21.47
CA LEU A 29 -1.33 4.35 20.17
C LEU A 29 -2.86 4.14 20.24
N PRO A 30 -3.57 4.15 19.09
CA PRO A 30 -4.99 3.84 19.07
C PRO A 30 -5.26 2.50 19.75
N ALA A 31 -6.34 2.43 20.52
CA ALA A 31 -6.70 1.19 21.21
C ALA A 31 -7.25 0.18 20.22
N GLY A 32 -6.47 -0.88 19.92
CA GLY A 32 -6.92 -2.07 19.21
C GLY A 32 -6.70 -2.04 17.69
N GLY A 33 -6.70 -3.24 17.10
CA GLY A 33 -6.51 -3.47 15.69
C GLY A 33 -5.05 -3.72 15.29
N MET A 34 -4.87 -4.09 14.05
CA MET A 34 -3.57 -4.40 13.45
C MET A 34 -3.40 -3.66 12.15
N VAL A 35 -2.18 -3.19 11.89
CA VAL A 35 -1.76 -2.64 10.60
C VAL A 35 -0.77 -3.61 9.96
N PHE A 36 -0.93 -3.85 8.65
CA PHE A 36 -0.02 -4.66 7.87
C PHE A 36 0.59 -3.82 6.76
N THR A 37 1.87 -4.03 6.47
CA THR A 37 2.58 -3.37 5.37
C THR A 37 3.20 -4.37 4.41
N ALA A 38 3.31 -3.95 3.15
CA ALA A 38 4.18 -4.54 2.14
C ALA A 38 5.48 -3.76 2.14
N ASP A 39 6.59 -4.41 2.44
CA ASP A 39 7.90 -3.79 2.59
C ASP A 39 8.77 -4.22 1.40
N GLU A 40 8.68 -3.46 0.32
CA GLU A 40 9.14 -3.83 -1.02
C GLU A 40 10.66 -4.01 -1.10
N TYR A 41 11.44 -3.11 -0.47
CA TYR A 41 12.91 -3.16 -0.56
C TYR A 41 13.54 -4.25 0.31
N SER A 42 12.86 -4.64 1.39
CA SER A 42 13.31 -5.73 2.27
C SER A 42 12.67 -7.08 1.96
N ASN A 43 11.83 -7.17 0.92
CA ASN A 43 11.08 -8.38 0.57
C ASN A 43 10.38 -8.98 1.80
N SER A 44 9.66 -8.17 2.56
CA SER A 44 9.04 -8.57 3.82
C SER A 44 7.61 -8.06 3.97
N LEU A 45 6.91 -8.63 4.93
CA LEU A 45 5.62 -8.13 5.42
C LEU A 45 5.79 -7.78 6.89
N SER A 46 5.28 -6.63 7.31
CA SER A 46 5.24 -6.26 8.72
C SER A 46 3.80 -6.24 9.24
N ARG A 47 3.64 -6.62 10.51
CA ARG A 47 2.41 -6.50 11.29
C ARG A 47 2.69 -5.65 12.52
N ILE A 48 1.90 -4.61 12.71
CA ILE A 48 1.90 -3.76 13.90
C ILE A 48 0.66 -4.08 14.72
N ASP A 49 0.84 -4.50 15.97
CA ASP A 49 -0.25 -4.60 16.95
C ASP A 49 -0.41 -3.24 17.62
N LEU A 50 -1.51 -2.56 17.37
CA LEU A 50 -1.75 -1.20 17.90
C LEU A 50 -2.00 -1.17 19.40
N SER A 51 -2.41 -2.29 20.00
CA SER A 51 -2.68 -2.36 21.45
C SER A 51 -1.40 -2.48 22.28
N SER A 52 -0.40 -3.22 21.78
CA SER A 52 0.89 -3.39 22.46
C SER A 52 2.00 -2.50 21.90
N GLY A 53 1.88 -2.07 20.65
CA GLY A 53 2.93 -1.40 19.89
C GLY A 53 3.97 -2.37 19.32
N ASP A 54 3.75 -3.69 19.42
CA ASP A 54 4.67 -4.70 18.92
C ASP A 54 4.66 -4.75 17.39
N VAL A 55 5.84 -4.87 16.80
CA VAL A 55 6.03 -5.05 15.36
C VAL A 55 6.64 -6.43 15.11
N THR A 56 6.01 -7.17 14.19
CA THR A 56 6.53 -8.44 13.69
C THR A 56 6.78 -8.30 12.19
N THR A 57 8.02 -8.47 11.75
CA THR A 57 8.40 -8.48 10.33
C THR A 57 8.83 -9.88 9.92
N VAL A 58 8.28 -10.39 8.83
CA VAL A 58 8.59 -11.71 8.29
C VAL A 58 9.03 -11.61 6.83
N PRO A 59 9.98 -12.45 6.35
CA PRO A 59 10.32 -12.50 4.94
C PRO A 59 9.10 -12.89 4.09
N ALA A 60 8.92 -12.22 2.95
CA ALA A 60 7.97 -12.59 1.92
C ALA A 60 8.64 -13.43 0.83
N THR A 61 7.86 -14.30 0.18
CA THR A 61 8.34 -15.11 -0.96
C THR A 61 8.23 -14.36 -2.30
N ILE A 62 7.80 -13.11 -2.23
CA ILE A 62 7.64 -12.17 -3.33
C ILE A 62 8.32 -10.85 -2.97
N VAL A 63 8.54 -9.98 -3.94
CA VAL A 63 8.77 -8.55 -3.74
C VAL A 63 7.40 -7.90 -3.55
N PRO A 64 6.91 -7.70 -2.32
CA PRO A 64 5.52 -7.33 -2.10
C PRO A 64 5.29 -5.85 -2.41
N HIS A 65 4.34 -5.55 -3.30
CA HIS A 65 3.99 -4.17 -3.65
C HIS A 65 2.74 -3.68 -2.91
N ASN A 66 1.75 -4.56 -2.72
CA ASN A 66 0.52 -4.18 -2.02
C ASN A 66 -0.01 -5.32 -1.13
N VAL A 67 -0.73 -4.94 -0.08
CA VAL A 67 -1.41 -5.84 0.85
C VAL A 67 -2.85 -5.41 1.09
N GLN A 68 -3.72 -6.39 1.30
CA GLN A 68 -5.13 -6.19 1.64
C GLN A 68 -5.60 -7.23 2.63
N ILE A 69 -6.32 -6.81 3.68
CA ILE A 69 -7.04 -7.72 4.57
C ILE A 69 -8.41 -8.06 3.97
N SER A 70 -8.84 -9.33 4.05
CA SER A 70 -10.20 -9.71 3.67
C SER A 70 -11.25 -9.06 4.57
N PRO A 71 -12.50 -8.85 4.10
CA PRO A 71 -13.54 -8.18 4.86
C PRO A 71 -13.85 -8.82 6.22
N ASP A 72 -13.73 -10.15 6.32
CA ASP A 72 -13.90 -10.90 7.56
C ASP A 72 -12.64 -10.94 8.45
N GLY A 73 -11.54 -10.36 7.98
CA GLY A 73 -10.26 -10.34 8.68
C GLY A 73 -9.54 -11.69 8.77
N SER A 74 -9.96 -12.69 7.98
CA SER A 74 -9.41 -14.05 8.05
C SER A 74 -8.18 -14.29 7.17
N LEU A 75 -8.01 -13.49 6.11
CA LEU A 75 -6.91 -13.60 5.16
C LEU A 75 -6.19 -12.27 5.00
N LEU A 76 -4.86 -12.31 4.97
CA LEU A 76 -4.04 -11.23 4.43
C LEU A 76 -3.59 -11.64 3.03
N LEU A 77 -3.89 -10.80 2.06
CA LEU A 77 -3.53 -10.94 0.66
C LEU A 77 -2.33 -10.03 0.37
N ALA A 78 -1.29 -10.56 -0.26
CA ALA A 78 -0.14 -9.79 -0.71
C ALA A 78 0.13 -10.07 -2.18
N VAL A 79 0.45 -9.05 -2.96
CA VAL A 79 0.82 -9.21 -4.38
C VAL A 79 2.18 -8.61 -4.66
N GLY A 80 2.88 -9.21 -5.62
CA GLY A 80 4.20 -8.77 -6.07
C GLY A 80 4.80 -9.73 -7.08
N MET A 81 5.99 -9.41 -7.53
CA MET A 81 6.79 -10.31 -8.35
C MET A 81 7.39 -11.41 -7.50
N ALA A 82 7.49 -12.63 -8.04
CA ALA A 82 8.21 -13.71 -7.37
C ALA A 82 9.65 -13.26 -7.07
N ALA A 83 10.09 -13.43 -5.81
CA ALA A 83 11.47 -13.11 -5.45
C ALA A 83 12.43 -14.06 -6.18
N SER A 84 13.44 -13.51 -6.86
CA SER A 84 14.50 -14.31 -7.45
C SER A 84 15.38 -14.90 -6.33
N ASN A 85 15.75 -16.18 -6.47
CA ASN A 85 16.68 -16.84 -5.53
C ASN A 85 18.14 -16.39 -5.69
N ASP A 86 18.40 -15.38 -6.51
CA ASP A 86 19.76 -14.90 -6.78
C ASP A 86 20.14 -13.87 -5.69
N GLU A 87 21.10 -14.21 -4.84
CA GLU A 87 21.64 -13.37 -3.76
C GLU A 87 22.44 -12.14 -4.27
N GLY A 88 22.10 -11.64 -5.46
CA GLY A 88 22.67 -10.43 -6.04
C GLY A 88 22.04 -9.18 -5.42
N HIS A 89 22.64 -8.65 -4.37
CA HIS A 89 22.37 -7.28 -3.89
C HIS A 89 22.70 -6.28 -5.03
N GLY A 90 21.70 -5.90 -5.81
CA GLY A 90 21.80 -4.91 -6.90
C GLY A 90 21.10 -3.63 -6.53
N GLU A 91 21.85 -2.58 -6.52
CA GLU A 91 21.49 -1.18 -6.28
C GLU A 91 20.33 -0.69 -7.17
N GLU A 92 19.51 0.22 -6.62
CA GLU A 92 18.55 1.10 -7.30
C GLU A 92 17.38 0.44 -8.06
N GLN A 93 16.28 0.18 -7.34
CA GLN A 93 14.98 -0.05 -7.99
C GLN A 93 14.06 1.17 -7.80
N SER A 94 14.19 2.15 -8.71
CA SER A 94 13.15 3.15 -8.91
C SER A 94 11.92 2.51 -9.56
N HIS A 95 10.71 3.08 -9.41
CA HIS A 95 9.45 2.63 -10.04
C HIS A 95 9.52 2.35 -11.57
N GLY A 96 10.65 2.52 -12.21
CA GLY A 96 10.91 2.20 -13.63
C GLY A 96 11.79 0.97 -13.85
N ALA A 97 12.34 0.33 -12.81
CA ALA A 97 13.40 -0.68 -12.95
C ALA A 97 12.92 -2.14 -12.84
N MET A 98 11.59 -2.39 -12.74
CA MET A 98 11.05 -3.76 -12.69
C MET A 98 11.08 -4.52 -14.04
N ALA A 99 11.63 -3.92 -15.09
CA ALA A 99 11.68 -4.48 -16.45
C ALA A 99 12.70 -5.62 -16.67
N GLY A 100 13.23 -6.23 -15.61
CA GLY A 100 14.23 -7.30 -15.70
C GLY A 100 14.00 -8.51 -14.79
N MET A 101 12.88 -8.57 -14.06
CA MET A 101 12.61 -9.72 -13.20
C MET A 101 12.08 -10.91 -14.03
N GLU A 102 12.84 -12.00 -14.07
CA GLU A 102 12.46 -13.28 -14.74
C GLU A 102 11.39 -14.09 -13.99
N GLY A 103 10.70 -13.51 -12.99
CA GLY A 103 9.65 -14.18 -12.21
C GLY A 103 8.24 -13.76 -12.66
N GLY A 104 7.26 -14.65 -12.58
CA GLY A 104 5.83 -14.33 -12.75
C GLY A 104 5.28 -13.53 -11.55
N GLY A 105 4.16 -12.84 -11.76
CA GLY A 105 3.42 -12.21 -10.68
C GLY A 105 2.71 -13.23 -9.81
N GLU A 106 2.57 -12.94 -8.51
CA GLU A 106 1.89 -13.82 -7.57
C GLU A 106 0.95 -13.05 -6.63
N LEU A 107 -0.19 -13.67 -6.35
CA LEU A 107 -0.99 -13.40 -5.17
C LEU A 107 -0.66 -14.43 -4.10
N VAL A 108 -0.24 -13.96 -2.94
CA VAL A 108 0.13 -14.81 -1.80
C VAL A 108 -0.83 -14.58 -0.64
N LEU A 109 -1.35 -15.65 -0.06
CA LEU A 109 -2.30 -15.61 1.06
C LEU A 109 -1.59 -15.98 2.37
N PHE A 110 -1.84 -15.20 3.42
CA PHE A 110 -1.30 -15.43 4.76
C PHE A 110 -2.42 -15.46 5.83
N ASP A 111 -2.15 -16.14 6.94
CA ASP A 111 -2.93 -15.94 8.16
C ASP A 111 -2.49 -14.63 8.84
N PRO A 112 -3.39 -13.62 8.94
CA PRO A 112 -3.04 -12.35 9.57
C PRO A 112 -2.72 -12.47 11.06
N LYS A 113 -3.08 -13.58 11.71
CA LYS A 113 -2.77 -13.84 13.13
C LYS A 113 -1.37 -14.43 13.32
N ASP A 114 -0.87 -15.15 12.31
CA ASP A 114 0.43 -15.84 12.38
C ASP A 114 1.19 -15.72 11.05
N LEU A 115 1.75 -14.56 10.78
CA LEU A 115 2.58 -14.35 9.58
C LEU A 115 3.83 -15.26 9.57
N ALA A 116 4.34 -15.63 10.76
CA ALA A 116 5.53 -16.45 10.89
C ALA A 116 5.32 -17.90 10.43
N ALA A 117 4.07 -18.37 10.37
CA ALA A 117 3.74 -19.67 9.77
C ALA A 117 4.03 -19.72 8.25
N GLY A 118 4.24 -18.55 7.61
CA GLY A 118 4.48 -18.45 6.18
C GLY A 118 3.19 -18.46 5.35
N PRO A 119 3.32 -18.55 4.01
CA PRO A 119 2.19 -18.46 3.10
C PRO A 119 1.28 -19.69 3.16
N MET A 120 -0.03 -19.47 3.21
CA MET A 120 -1.09 -20.49 3.11
C MET A 120 -1.31 -20.94 1.65
N ALA A 121 -1.08 -20.06 0.69
CA ALA A 121 -1.18 -20.35 -0.73
C ALA A 121 -0.40 -19.31 -1.56
N ARG A 122 0.02 -19.73 -2.74
CA ARG A 122 0.63 -18.89 -3.79
C ARG A 122 -0.15 -19.14 -5.08
N ILE A 123 -0.64 -18.10 -5.70
CA ILE A 123 -1.51 -18.16 -6.88
C ILE A 123 -0.84 -17.32 -7.97
N PRO A 124 -0.37 -17.93 -9.06
CA PRO A 124 0.16 -17.19 -10.18
C PRO A 124 -0.89 -16.22 -10.75
N VAL A 125 -0.48 -14.99 -11.03
CA VAL A 125 -1.28 -13.95 -11.68
C VAL A 125 -0.50 -13.36 -12.86
N GLY A 126 -0.96 -12.24 -13.44
CA GLY A 126 -0.24 -11.60 -14.53
C GLY A 126 1.05 -10.90 -14.07
N MET A 127 1.73 -10.29 -15.04
CA MET A 127 3.03 -9.65 -14.83
C MET A 127 2.91 -8.28 -14.16
N HIS A 128 3.84 -7.96 -13.28
CA HIS A 128 3.89 -6.74 -12.47
C HIS A 128 2.56 -6.48 -11.74
N PRO A 129 2.12 -7.42 -10.86
CA PRO A 129 0.91 -7.19 -10.10
C PRO A 129 1.10 -6.03 -9.13
N ALA A 130 0.27 -4.99 -9.29
CA ALA A 130 0.40 -3.75 -8.54
C ALA A 130 -0.48 -3.75 -7.29
N HIS A 131 -1.77 -3.95 -7.43
CA HIS A 131 -2.70 -3.90 -6.31
C HIS A 131 -3.60 -5.13 -6.23
N VAL A 132 -3.99 -5.48 -5.01
CA VAL A 132 -5.01 -6.48 -4.71
C VAL A 132 -6.13 -5.88 -3.87
N ILE A 133 -7.36 -6.20 -4.22
CA ILE A 133 -8.56 -5.96 -3.40
C ILE A 133 -9.43 -7.21 -3.39
N THR A 134 -10.41 -7.26 -2.48
CA THR A 134 -11.45 -8.30 -2.51
C THR A 134 -12.81 -7.70 -2.92
N ASP A 135 -13.75 -8.56 -3.31
CA ASP A 135 -15.15 -8.16 -3.29
C ASP A 135 -15.65 -7.97 -1.84
N ILE A 136 -16.82 -7.37 -1.71
CA ILE A 136 -17.40 -7.05 -0.39
C ILE A 136 -17.72 -8.31 0.43
N ASP A 137 -17.90 -9.45 -0.21
CA ASP A 137 -18.18 -10.74 0.42
C ASP A 137 -16.90 -11.52 0.77
N GLY A 138 -15.72 -11.06 0.34
CA GLY A 138 -14.45 -11.74 0.54
C GLY A 138 -14.32 -13.08 -0.19
N LYS A 139 -15.09 -13.29 -1.27
CA LYS A 139 -15.05 -14.54 -2.05
C LYS A 139 -14.07 -14.50 -3.19
N ARG A 140 -13.87 -13.33 -3.78
CA ARG A 140 -12.96 -13.14 -4.91
C ARG A 140 -11.92 -12.09 -4.56
N ALA A 141 -10.72 -12.28 -5.10
CA ALA A 141 -9.70 -11.25 -5.16
C ALA A 141 -9.56 -10.73 -6.59
N PHE A 142 -9.18 -9.46 -6.70
CA PHE A 142 -8.92 -8.78 -7.97
C PHE A 142 -7.52 -8.21 -7.92
N VAL A 143 -6.70 -8.55 -8.91
CA VAL A 143 -5.30 -8.15 -8.99
C VAL A 143 -5.06 -7.41 -10.29
N THR A 144 -4.59 -6.16 -10.21
CA THR A 144 -4.13 -5.41 -11.39
C THR A 144 -2.76 -5.90 -11.81
N ASN A 145 -2.60 -6.24 -13.10
CA ASN A 145 -1.35 -6.71 -13.72
C ASN A 145 -0.85 -5.60 -14.64
N ALA A 146 0.05 -4.77 -14.12
CA ALA A 146 0.43 -3.53 -14.78
C ALA A 146 1.12 -3.73 -16.13
N ALA A 147 1.91 -4.79 -16.30
CA ALA A 147 2.61 -5.07 -17.56
C ALA A 147 1.76 -5.83 -18.58
N ASP A 148 0.61 -6.39 -18.18
CA ASP A 148 -0.27 -7.16 -19.08
C ASP A 148 -1.53 -6.40 -19.45
N ASP A 149 -1.75 -5.19 -18.94
CA ASP A 149 -2.96 -4.39 -19.15
C ASP A 149 -4.24 -5.13 -18.77
N THR A 150 -4.19 -5.91 -17.68
CA THR A 150 -5.30 -6.76 -17.25
C THR A 150 -5.58 -6.67 -15.75
N LEU A 151 -6.79 -7.12 -15.41
CA LEU A 151 -7.23 -7.42 -14.06
C LEU A 151 -7.49 -8.93 -13.93
N SER A 152 -6.69 -9.63 -13.12
CA SER A 152 -6.96 -11.03 -12.77
C SER A 152 -8.08 -11.10 -11.73
N VAL A 153 -9.02 -12.02 -11.91
CA VAL A 153 -10.08 -12.35 -10.96
C VAL A 153 -9.82 -13.73 -10.39
N ILE A 154 -9.69 -13.82 -9.08
CA ILE A 154 -9.33 -15.05 -8.37
C ILE A 154 -10.47 -15.48 -7.46
N ASP A 155 -10.91 -16.72 -7.56
CA ASP A 155 -11.78 -17.34 -6.58
C ASP A 155 -10.93 -17.78 -5.37
N LEU A 156 -11.21 -17.21 -4.18
CA LEU A 156 -10.40 -17.45 -2.99
C LEU A 156 -10.65 -18.83 -2.36
N ALA A 157 -11.78 -19.49 -2.66
CA ALA A 157 -12.07 -20.81 -2.14
C ALA A 157 -11.32 -21.90 -2.94
N SER A 158 -11.38 -21.84 -4.28
CA SER A 158 -10.62 -22.75 -5.15
C SER A 158 -9.14 -22.35 -5.30
N ARG A 159 -8.80 -21.08 -5.02
CA ARG A 159 -7.46 -20.50 -5.21
C ARG A 159 -7.02 -20.52 -6.68
N GLU A 160 -7.95 -20.27 -7.59
CA GLU A 160 -7.71 -20.30 -9.04
C GLU A 160 -8.07 -18.94 -9.65
N VAL A 161 -7.33 -18.56 -10.69
CA VAL A 161 -7.70 -17.43 -11.56
C VAL A 161 -8.87 -17.88 -12.42
N ILE A 162 -10.04 -17.27 -12.23
CA ILE A 162 -11.29 -17.62 -12.93
C ILE A 162 -11.59 -16.70 -14.12
N ALA A 163 -10.95 -15.54 -14.20
CA ALA A 163 -11.06 -14.62 -15.34
C ALA A 163 -9.86 -13.67 -15.40
N SER A 164 -9.60 -13.16 -16.61
CA SER A 164 -8.72 -12.03 -16.88
C SER A 164 -9.51 -10.98 -17.67
N VAL A 165 -9.58 -9.75 -17.18
CA VAL A 165 -10.34 -8.64 -17.76
C VAL A 165 -9.38 -7.62 -18.30
N ALA A 166 -9.51 -7.24 -19.59
CA ALA A 166 -8.69 -6.18 -20.18
C ALA A 166 -9.04 -4.82 -19.55
N THR A 167 -8.02 -3.99 -19.35
CA THR A 167 -8.11 -2.63 -18.80
C THR A 167 -7.54 -1.60 -19.78
N GLY A 168 -7.20 -0.41 -19.33
CA GLY A 168 -6.29 0.49 -20.04
C GLY A 168 -4.84 0.13 -19.78
N ASP A 169 -3.92 0.90 -20.34
CA ASP A 169 -2.47 0.70 -20.28
C ASP A 169 -1.94 1.00 -18.87
N TYR A 170 -1.20 0.05 -18.32
CA TYR A 170 -0.58 0.06 -17.00
C TYR A 170 -1.59 0.25 -15.85
N PRO A 171 -2.52 -0.72 -15.64
CA PRO A 171 -3.45 -0.67 -14.52
C PRO A 171 -2.70 -0.80 -13.18
N HIS A 172 -3.00 0.10 -12.23
CA HIS A 172 -2.27 0.16 -10.97
C HIS A 172 -3.23 0.10 -9.78
N GLY A 173 -3.59 1.23 -9.19
CA GLY A 173 -4.48 1.29 -8.06
C GLY A 173 -5.94 1.01 -8.43
N GLN A 174 -6.65 0.33 -7.56
CA GLN A 174 -8.03 -0.06 -7.78
C GLN A 174 -8.85 0.01 -6.50
N ARG A 175 -10.16 0.13 -6.66
CA ARG A 175 -11.09 0.10 -5.52
C ARG A 175 -12.46 -0.42 -5.96
N THR A 176 -13.06 -1.28 -5.13
CA THR A 176 -14.47 -1.68 -5.27
C THR A 176 -15.37 -0.52 -4.81
N SER A 177 -16.44 -0.23 -5.56
CA SER A 177 -17.47 0.72 -5.14
C SER A 177 -18.11 0.28 -3.82
N PRO A 178 -18.61 1.19 -2.97
CA PRO A 178 -19.20 0.84 -1.69
C PRO A 178 -20.39 -0.15 -1.78
N ASP A 179 -21.11 -0.16 -2.89
CA ASP A 179 -22.20 -1.10 -3.16
C ASP A 179 -21.73 -2.44 -3.76
N GLY A 180 -20.42 -2.60 -4.01
CA GLY A 180 -19.80 -3.81 -4.54
C GLY A 180 -20.05 -4.10 -6.03
N ARG A 181 -20.73 -3.20 -6.77
CA ARG A 181 -21.17 -3.48 -8.15
C ARG A 181 -20.10 -3.26 -9.20
N VAL A 182 -19.18 -2.34 -8.94
CA VAL A 182 -18.10 -2.02 -9.89
C VAL A 182 -16.76 -1.91 -9.20
N ILE A 183 -15.71 -2.19 -9.95
CA ILE A 183 -14.33 -1.88 -9.59
C ILE A 183 -13.85 -0.78 -10.52
N TRP A 184 -13.27 0.26 -9.92
CA TRP A 184 -12.57 1.29 -10.67
C TRP A 184 -11.07 1.03 -10.62
N VAL A 185 -10.42 1.04 -11.79
CA VAL A 185 -9.00 0.75 -11.99
C VAL A 185 -8.33 1.96 -12.63
N ALA A 186 -7.32 2.52 -11.98
CA ALA A 186 -6.53 3.61 -12.53
C ALA A 186 -5.52 3.07 -13.54
N ASN A 187 -5.56 3.56 -14.79
CA ASN A 187 -4.67 3.17 -15.89
C ASN A 187 -3.63 4.28 -16.09
N VAL A 188 -2.45 4.08 -15.55
CA VAL A 188 -1.39 5.10 -15.39
C VAL A 188 -1.01 5.74 -16.71
N ASN A 189 -0.74 4.92 -17.75
CA ASN A 189 -0.27 5.41 -19.03
C ASN A 189 -1.40 5.89 -19.95
N SER A 190 -2.65 5.44 -19.71
CA SER A 190 -3.81 5.85 -20.50
C SER A 190 -4.45 7.16 -20.00
N GLY A 191 -4.13 7.65 -18.80
CA GLY A 191 -4.75 8.85 -18.24
C GLY A 191 -6.23 8.72 -17.89
N ASN A 192 -6.71 7.49 -17.65
CA ASN A 192 -8.12 7.20 -17.42
C ASN A 192 -8.34 6.14 -16.34
N VAL A 193 -9.61 5.92 -16.02
CA VAL A 193 -10.07 4.89 -15.08
C VAL A 193 -10.99 3.95 -15.83
N SER A 194 -10.70 2.63 -15.80
CA SER A 194 -11.60 1.56 -16.23
C SER A 194 -12.65 1.29 -15.17
N VAL A 195 -13.92 1.19 -15.56
CA VAL A 195 -15.04 0.79 -14.69
C VAL A 195 -15.44 -0.62 -15.07
N ILE A 196 -15.22 -1.58 -14.17
CA ILE A 196 -15.45 -3.02 -14.40
C ILE A 196 -16.63 -3.47 -13.55
N ASP A 197 -17.67 -4.03 -14.18
CA ASP A 197 -18.82 -4.62 -13.51
C ASP A 197 -18.42 -5.95 -12.84
N THR A 198 -18.67 -6.09 -11.53
CA THR A 198 -18.24 -7.25 -10.75
C THR A 198 -19.06 -8.51 -11.02
N GLY A 199 -20.28 -8.37 -11.53
CA GLY A 199 -21.17 -9.48 -11.84
C GLY A 199 -20.85 -10.09 -13.21
N THR A 200 -20.61 -9.24 -14.22
CA THR A 200 -20.35 -9.68 -15.60
C THR A 200 -18.87 -9.81 -15.92
N LEU A 201 -17.98 -9.24 -15.08
CA LEU A 201 -16.54 -9.18 -15.29
C LEU A 201 -16.17 -8.54 -16.64
N LYS A 202 -16.83 -7.42 -16.96
CA LYS A 202 -16.59 -6.65 -18.19
C LYS A 202 -16.38 -5.19 -17.86
N GLU A 203 -15.50 -4.53 -18.62
CA GLU A 203 -15.43 -3.07 -18.63
C GLU A 203 -16.73 -2.51 -19.20
N VAL A 204 -17.40 -1.65 -18.41
CA VAL A 204 -18.69 -1.04 -18.76
C VAL A 204 -18.57 0.44 -19.06
N ALA A 205 -17.47 1.08 -18.63
CA ALA A 205 -17.16 2.46 -18.92
C ALA A 205 -15.66 2.73 -18.78
N ARG A 206 -15.20 3.82 -19.38
CA ARG A 206 -13.85 4.36 -19.23
C ARG A 206 -13.96 5.87 -19.05
N ILE A 207 -13.27 6.42 -18.02
CA ILE A 207 -13.41 7.81 -17.59
C ILE A 207 -12.04 8.48 -17.71
N ASP A 208 -11.93 9.49 -18.56
CA ASP A 208 -10.72 10.33 -18.63
C ASP A 208 -10.64 11.20 -17.37
N VAL A 209 -9.52 11.12 -16.65
CA VAL A 209 -9.35 11.78 -15.35
C VAL A 209 -8.17 12.74 -15.28
N GLY A 210 -7.21 12.66 -16.20
CA GLY A 210 -5.97 13.44 -16.22
C GLY A 210 -4.74 12.55 -16.33
N ALA A 211 -3.56 13.16 -16.37
CA ALA A 211 -2.32 12.43 -16.59
C ALA A 211 -1.91 11.60 -15.37
N THR A 212 -1.38 10.39 -15.64
CA THR A 212 -0.76 9.50 -14.65
C THR A 212 -1.63 9.23 -13.42
N PRO A 213 -2.88 8.73 -13.61
CA PRO A 213 -3.71 8.33 -12.47
C PRO A 213 -3.09 7.10 -11.79
N VAL A 214 -2.97 7.11 -10.45
CA VAL A 214 -2.28 6.03 -9.72
C VAL A 214 -3.24 5.24 -8.83
N GLN A 215 -4.12 5.91 -8.09
CA GLN A 215 -5.02 5.25 -7.15
C GLN A 215 -6.43 5.85 -7.20
N VAL A 216 -7.42 5.01 -6.91
CA VAL A 216 -8.83 5.39 -6.75
C VAL A 216 -9.26 5.22 -5.30
N GLY A 217 -10.05 6.16 -4.78
CA GLY A 217 -10.73 6.05 -3.49
C GLY A 217 -12.16 6.57 -3.61
N PHE A 218 -13.13 5.81 -3.10
CA PHE A 218 -14.53 6.23 -3.05
C PHE A 218 -14.86 6.91 -1.72
N LEU A 219 -15.80 7.85 -1.74
CA LEU A 219 -16.52 8.22 -0.53
C LEU A 219 -17.40 7.04 -0.07
N PRO A 220 -17.65 6.92 1.24
CA PRO A 220 -18.48 5.82 1.78
C PRO A 220 -19.89 5.75 1.21
N ASP A 221 -20.47 6.89 0.81
CA ASP A 221 -21.80 6.97 0.18
C ASP A 221 -21.78 6.64 -1.32
N GLY A 222 -20.59 6.44 -1.90
CA GLY A 222 -20.41 6.13 -3.31
C GLY A 222 -20.66 7.29 -4.27
N SER A 223 -20.98 8.49 -3.79
CA SER A 223 -21.35 9.63 -4.64
C SER A 223 -20.18 10.21 -5.45
N ARG A 224 -18.97 10.10 -4.90
CA ARG A 224 -17.74 10.59 -5.53
C ARG A 224 -16.61 9.57 -5.42
N ALA A 225 -15.73 9.61 -6.39
CA ALA A 225 -14.43 8.98 -6.36
C ALA A 225 -13.33 10.04 -6.47
N TYR A 226 -12.23 9.81 -5.80
CA TYR A 226 -11.02 10.63 -5.85
C TYR A 226 -9.94 9.79 -6.53
N VAL A 227 -9.21 10.41 -7.47
CA VAL A 227 -8.16 9.76 -8.24
C VAL A 227 -6.89 10.58 -8.13
N SER A 228 -5.81 10.02 -7.59
CA SER A 228 -4.51 10.69 -7.55
C SER A 228 -3.91 10.79 -8.94
N LEU A 229 -3.44 11.98 -9.30
CA LEU A 229 -2.77 12.28 -10.56
C LEU A 229 -1.32 12.66 -10.25
N ARG A 230 -0.43 11.66 -10.28
CA ARG A 230 0.93 11.75 -9.77
C ARG A 230 1.71 12.91 -10.40
N ASP A 231 1.79 12.93 -11.72
CA ASP A 231 2.64 13.90 -12.43
C ASP A 231 2.02 15.31 -12.49
N GLU A 232 0.71 15.42 -12.15
CA GLU A 232 0.02 16.69 -12.04
C GLU A 232 0.05 17.30 -10.62
N ASN A 233 0.56 16.57 -9.61
CA ASN A 233 0.51 16.97 -8.20
C ASN A 233 -0.93 17.37 -7.80
N SER A 234 -1.89 16.53 -8.15
CA SER A 234 -3.31 16.83 -7.96
C SER A 234 -4.14 15.55 -7.76
N VAL A 235 -5.39 15.75 -7.37
CA VAL A 235 -6.40 14.71 -7.23
C VAL A 235 -7.62 15.13 -8.06
N ALA A 236 -8.05 14.28 -8.99
CA ALA A 236 -9.32 14.44 -9.68
C ALA A 236 -10.46 13.99 -8.78
N VAL A 237 -11.52 14.80 -8.72
CA VAL A 237 -12.79 14.47 -8.05
C VAL A 237 -13.80 14.10 -9.13
N VAL A 238 -14.30 12.88 -9.07
CA VAL A 238 -15.21 12.33 -10.09
C VAL A 238 -16.59 12.11 -9.48
N ASP A 239 -17.63 12.65 -10.11
CA ASP A 239 -19.01 12.27 -9.83
C ASP A 239 -19.24 10.85 -10.39
N THR A 240 -19.58 9.90 -9.53
CA THR A 240 -19.68 8.48 -9.92
C THR A 240 -20.90 8.17 -10.77
N ASN A 241 -22.00 8.91 -10.59
CA ASN A 241 -23.20 8.73 -11.37
C ASN A 241 -23.07 9.34 -12.76
N ALA A 242 -22.50 10.55 -12.84
CA ALA A 242 -22.26 11.22 -14.10
C ALA A 242 -21.04 10.68 -14.85
N GLN A 243 -20.14 9.95 -14.14
CA GLN A 243 -18.85 9.43 -14.62
C GLN A 243 -18.00 10.55 -15.24
N LYS A 244 -17.90 11.68 -14.55
CA LYS A 244 -17.17 12.86 -15.02
C LYS A 244 -16.37 13.50 -13.89
N VAL A 245 -15.21 14.04 -14.25
CA VAL A 245 -14.42 14.89 -13.37
C VAL A 245 -15.21 16.19 -13.12
N ILE A 246 -15.44 16.50 -11.85
CA ILE A 246 -16.17 17.71 -11.41
C ILE A 246 -15.25 18.73 -10.76
N ALA A 247 -14.07 18.33 -10.31
CA ALA A 247 -13.05 19.21 -9.74
C ALA A 247 -11.67 18.56 -9.84
N THR A 248 -10.63 19.40 -9.75
CA THR A 248 -9.24 18.97 -9.56
C THR A 248 -8.66 19.74 -8.39
N VAL A 249 -8.11 19.03 -7.41
CA VAL A 249 -7.55 19.60 -6.17
C VAL A 249 -6.04 19.49 -6.21
N LYS A 250 -5.33 20.59 -6.08
CA LYS A 250 -3.86 20.59 -5.95
C LYS A 250 -3.47 20.07 -4.58
N VAL A 251 -2.47 19.16 -4.54
CA VAL A 251 -1.92 18.52 -3.35
C VAL A 251 -0.39 18.63 -3.34
N GLY A 252 0.30 17.89 -2.49
CA GLY A 252 1.76 17.79 -2.51
C GLY A 252 2.27 17.08 -3.77
N ARG A 253 3.61 16.88 -3.81
CA ARG A 253 4.27 16.32 -5.00
C ARG A 253 4.08 14.82 -5.09
N GLY A 254 3.82 14.34 -6.32
CA GLY A 254 3.73 12.91 -6.62
C GLY A 254 2.72 12.17 -5.75
N PRO A 255 1.44 12.57 -5.71
CA PRO A 255 0.44 11.86 -4.91
C PRO A 255 0.26 10.43 -5.41
N ILE A 256 0.29 9.46 -4.49
CA ILE A 256 0.16 8.02 -4.77
C ILE A 256 -1.16 7.53 -4.22
N GLN A 257 -1.19 7.05 -2.97
CA GLN A 257 -2.42 6.50 -2.40
C GLN A 257 -3.26 7.56 -1.69
N LEU A 258 -4.55 7.29 -1.65
CA LEU A 258 -5.52 8.13 -0.95
C LEU A 258 -6.64 7.28 -0.35
N TYR A 259 -7.21 7.79 0.73
CA TYR A 259 -8.30 7.11 1.43
C TYR A 259 -9.26 8.12 2.06
N ALA A 260 -10.58 7.88 1.92
CA ALA A 260 -11.61 8.68 2.58
C ALA A 260 -11.83 8.22 4.02
N THR A 261 -12.13 9.15 4.91
CA THR A 261 -12.59 8.81 6.25
C THR A 261 -13.98 8.15 6.22
N PRO A 262 -14.32 7.24 7.17
CA PRO A 262 -15.61 6.56 7.20
C PRO A 262 -16.83 7.48 7.31
N ASP A 263 -16.64 8.69 7.83
CA ASP A 263 -17.69 9.73 7.90
C ASP A 263 -17.83 10.54 6.60
N GLY A 264 -16.95 10.28 5.61
CA GLY A 264 -16.96 10.96 4.31
C GLY A 264 -16.56 12.44 4.34
N ARG A 265 -15.94 12.93 5.44
CA ARG A 265 -15.59 14.34 5.58
C ARG A 265 -14.25 14.69 4.97
N PHE A 266 -13.29 13.79 5.03
CA PHE A 266 -11.92 14.03 4.56
C PHE A 266 -11.43 12.92 3.64
N VAL A 267 -10.53 13.31 2.72
CA VAL A 267 -9.69 12.38 1.96
C VAL A 267 -8.23 12.70 2.27
N TYR A 268 -7.51 11.70 2.77
CA TYR A 268 -6.08 11.78 3.05
C TYR A 268 -5.31 11.28 1.83
N VAL A 269 -4.33 12.06 1.38
CA VAL A 269 -3.54 11.81 0.17
C VAL A 269 -2.07 11.77 0.53
N ALA A 270 -1.42 10.65 0.32
CA ALA A 270 0.02 10.50 0.52
C ALA A 270 0.77 11.10 -0.67
N ASN A 271 1.66 12.05 -0.40
CA ASN A 271 2.52 12.70 -1.37
C ASN A 271 3.91 12.08 -1.28
N GLN A 272 4.30 11.28 -2.28
CA GLN A 272 5.56 10.54 -2.24
C GLN A 272 6.76 11.36 -2.72
N GLY A 273 6.54 12.21 -3.72
CA GLY A 273 7.64 12.79 -4.48
C GLY A 273 8.39 11.74 -5.28
N THR A 274 9.69 11.89 -5.34
CA THR A 274 10.63 10.91 -5.91
C THR A 274 11.70 10.56 -4.88
N GLU A 275 12.47 9.51 -5.09
CA GLU A 275 13.57 9.15 -4.18
C GLU A 275 14.64 10.26 -4.09
N ALA A 276 14.94 10.91 -5.22
CA ALA A 276 15.89 12.02 -5.28
C ALA A 276 15.35 13.33 -4.67
N ASP A 277 14.03 13.54 -4.75
CA ASP A 277 13.32 14.71 -4.19
C ASP A 277 12.01 14.25 -3.54
N PRO A 278 12.09 13.56 -2.38
CA PRO A 278 10.94 13.02 -1.70
C PRO A 278 10.03 14.12 -1.16
N ASP A 279 8.72 13.87 -1.23
CA ASP A 279 7.75 14.60 -0.40
C ASP A 279 7.54 13.80 0.89
N ASP A 280 7.39 14.48 2.00
CA ASP A 280 7.22 13.91 3.34
C ASP A 280 5.89 14.34 3.96
N THR A 281 4.87 14.55 3.13
CA THR A 281 3.60 15.09 3.58
C THR A 281 2.39 14.24 3.18
N VAL A 282 1.32 14.44 3.93
CA VAL A 282 -0.03 14.00 3.60
C VAL A 282 -0.92 15.24 3.45
N SER A 283 -1.59 15.37 2.31
CA SER A 283 -2.60 16.39 2.10
C SER A 283 -3.97 15.91 2.61
N VAL A 284 -4.69 16.76 3.33
CA VAL A 284 -6.06 16.51 3.81
C VAL A 284 -7.03 17.32 2.99
N ILE A 285 -7.83 16.66 2.16
CA ILE A 285 -8.87 17.29 1.34
C ILE A 285 -10.17 17.27 2.14
N ASP A 286 -10.77 18.45 2.34
CA ASP A 286 -12.16 18.58 2.84
C ASP A 286 -13.14 18.32 1.69
N VAL A 287 -14.00 17.32 1.88
CA VAL A 287 -14.95 16.83 0.86
C VAL A 287 -16.02 17.86 0.52
N ALA A 288 -16.42 18.69 1.49
CA ALA A 288 -17.48 19.69 1.28
C ALA A 288 -17.01 20.84 0.39
N THR A 289 -15.73 21.21 0.49
CA THR A 289 -15.14 22.35 -0.23
C THR A 289 -14.25 21.93 -1.41
N ASN A 290 -13.89 20.64 -1.54
CA ASN A 290 -12.90 20.13 -2.48
C ASN A 290 -11.58 20.94 -2.43
N SER A 291 -11.09 21.23 -1.22
CA SER A 291 -9.84 21.97 -1.01
C SER A 291 -8.99 21.32 0.06
N VAL A 292 -7.67 21.51 -0.03
CA VAL A 292 -6.73 21.07 1.01
C VAL A 292 -6.87 21.99 2.21
N THR A 293 -7.21 21.41 3.36
CA THR A 293 -7.36 22.15 4.63
C THR A 293 -6.19 21.95 5.57
N ALA A 294 -5.38 20.91 5.36
CA ALA A 294 -4.15 20.68 6.09
C ALA A 294 -3.13 19.95 5.23
N THR A 295 -1.85 20.16 5.54
CA THR A 295 -0.71 19.40 5.04
C THR A 295 0.06 18.91 6.26
N ILE A 296 0.10 17.60 6.46
CA ILE A 296 0.64 16.97 7.66
C ILE A 296 2.02 16.40 7.33
N PRO A 297 3.10 16.86 7.97
CA PRO A 297 4.41 16.23 7.83
C PRO A 297 4.38 14.79 8.38
N THR A 298 4.94 13.85 7.62
CA THR A 298 5.08 12.43 7.98
C THR A 298 6.55 12.01 7.90
N GLY A 299 6.86 10.87 7.32
CA GLY A 299 8.22 10.48 6.94
C GLY A 299 8.43 10.62 5.43
N ARG A 300 9.67 10.44 4.99
CA ARG A 300 10.07 10.59 3.59
C ARG A 300 9.39 9.55 2.71
N GLY A 301 8.81 10.03 1.60
CA GLY A 301 8.15 9.17 0.62
C GLY A 301 6.83 8.60 1.12
N ALA A 302 5.91 9.45 1.59
CA ALA A 302 4.57 9.03 1.99
C ALA A 302 3.87 8.32 0.83
N HIS A 303 3.46 7.04 1.01
CA HIS A 303 3.02 6.19 -0.10
C HIS A 303 1.63 5.58 0.13
N GLY A 304 1.52 4.58 1.01
CA GLY A 304 0.27 3.87 1.32
C GLY A 304 -0.55 4.61 2.36
N VAL A 305 -1.88 4.60 2.21
CA VAL A 305 -2.82 5.21 3.18
C VAL A 305 -3.94 4.25 3.50
N THR A 306 -4.22 4.08 4.79
CA THR A 306 -5.44 3.42 5.27
C THR A 306 -5.99 4.15 6.49
N VAL A 307 -7.27 3.97 6.79
CA VAL A 307 -7.96 4.62 7.90
C VAL A 307 -8.55 3.57 8.83
N SER A 308 -8.47 3.80 10.14
CA SER A 308 -9.12 2.93 11.13
C SER A 308 -10.64 2.90 10.92
N SER A 309 -11.28 1.77 11.25
CA SER A 309 -12.72 1.59 11.04
C SER A 309 -13.59 2.60 11.82
N ASP A 310 -13.08 3.13 12.95
CA ASP A 310 -13.74 4.16 13.75
C ASP A 310 -13.45 5.60 13.23
N GLY A 311 -12.62 5.74 12.19
CA GLY A 311 -12.28 7.01 11.58
C GLY A 311 -11.38 7.93 12.41
N ARG A 312 -10.80 7.44 13.51
CA ARG A 312 -9.99 8.27 14.42
C ARG A 312 -8.55 8.41 13.98
N ASN A 313 -8.03 7.40 13.28
CA ASN A 313 -6.62 7.36 12.90
C ASN A 313 -6.43 7.06 11.42
N VAL A 314 -5.43 7.69 10.85
CA VAL A 314 -4.90 7.39 9.51
C VAL A 314 -3.51 6.82 9.68
N PHE A 315 -3.22 5.76 8.93
CA PHE A 315 -1.93 5.11 8.88
C PHE A 315 -1.32 5.33 7.51
N VAL A 316 -0.07 5.79 7.48
CA VAL A 316 0.63 6.15 6.25
C VAL A 316 2.00 5.49 6.23
N THR A 317 2.29 4.73 5.19
CA THR A 317 3.65 4.22 4.98
C THR A 317 4.57 5.33 4.48
N ASN A 318 5.80 5.36 4.98
CA ASN A 318 6.86 6.25 4.53
C ASN A 318 7.95 5.38 3.89
N MET A 319 7.88 5.23 2.58
CA MET A 319 8.61 4.24 1.81
C MET A 319 10.13 4.38 1.99
N PHE A 320 10.65 5.62 1.97
CA PHE A 320 12.08 5.88 2.06
C PHE A 320 12.63 5.96 3.49
N ASN A 321 11.76 5.76 4.50
CA ASN A 321 12.18 5.67 5.92
C ASN A 321 11.90 4.30 6.54
N GLY A 322 11.17 3.40 5.88
CA GLY A 322 10.74 2.13 6.47
C GLY A 322 9.93 2.33 7.75
N THR A 323 8.93 3.23 7.72
CA THR A 323 8.10 3.53 8.89
C THR A 323 6.63 3.67 8.50
N VAL A 324 5.74 3.54 9.50
CA VAL A 324 4.33 3.91 9.41
C VAL A 324 4.07 5.10 10.33
N SER A 325 3.58 6.20 9.77
CA SER A 325 3.05 7.33 10.54
C SER A 325 1.63 7.05 10.97
N VAL A 326 1.34 7.26 12.26
CA VAL A 326 -0.01 7.23 12.84
C VAL A 326 -0.48 8.66 13.00
N ILE A 327 -1.53 9.05 12.29
CA ILE A 327 -2.11 10.39 12.31
C ILE A 327 -3.43 10.36 13.08
N ASP A 328 -3.62 11.27 14.02
CA ASP A 328 -4.91 11.50 14.66
C ASP A 328 -5.77 12.43 13.79
N VAL A 329 -6.98 11.98 13.44
CA VAL A 329 -7.88 12.70 12.55
C VAL A 329 -8.40 14.00 13.16
N ALA A 330 -8.62 14.01 14.48
CA ALA A 330 -9.19 15.17 15.16
C ALA A 330 -8.21 16.34 15.27
N SER A 331 -6.96 16.06 15.62
CA SER A 331 -5.89 17.05 15.72
C SER A 331 -5.12 17.28 14.43
N GLN A 332 -5.27 16.38 13.44
CA GLN A 332 -4.50 16.37 12.18
C GLN A 332 -2.98 16.40 12.43
N ALA A 333 -2.53 15.63 13.41
CA ALA A 333 -1.13 15.55 13.82
C ALA A 333 -0.64 14.09 13.87
N VAL A 334 0.66 13.90 13.62
CA VAL A 334 1.32 12.60 13.78
C VAL A 334 1.47 12.29 15.26
N LEU A 335 0.92 11.17 15.70
CA LEU A 335 1.07 10.64 17.06
C LEU A 335 2.35 9.83 17.22
N ALA A 336 2.72 9.04 16.20
CA ALA A 336 3.87 8.15 16.23
C ALA A 336 4.38 7.85 14.82
N ASN A 337 5.67 7.51 14.72
CA ASN A 337 6.29 6.87 13.57
C ASN A 337 6.81 5.51 14.02
N ILE A 338 6.26 4.43 13.47
CA ILE A 338 6.54 3.06 13.88
C ILE A 338 7.46 2.42 12.84
N PRO A 339 8.66 1.94 13.20
CA PRO A 339 9.55 1.26 12.27
C PRO A 339 8.94 -0.06 11.76
N VAL A 340 9.07 -0.30 10.46
CA VAL A 340 8.68 -1.53 9.74
C VAL A 340 9.80 -1.95 8.79
N GLY A 341 9.56 -2.84 7.84
CA GLY A 341 10.56 -3.18 6.83
C GLY A 341 10.86 -2.03 5.87
N GLU A 342 11.99 -2.11 5.17
CA GLU A 342 12.40 -1.08 4.20
C GLU A 342 11.52 -1.11 2.95
N GLY A 343 11.26 0.07 2.39
CA GLY A 343 10.41 0.22 1.21
C GLY A 343 8.93 -0.01 1.49
N ALA A 344 8.44 0.33 2.69
CA ALA A 344 7.04 0.16 3.04
C ALA A 344 6.13 0.90 2.05
N SER A 345 5.44 0.14 1.16
CA SER A 345 4.61 0.65 0.06
C SER A 345 3.11 0.43 0.34
N GLY A 346 2.64 -0.80 0.29
CA GLY A 346 1.24 -1.13 0.59
C GLY A 346 0.91 -1.12 2.07
N ILE A 347 -0.35 -0.82 2.41
CA ILE A 347 -0.83 -0.81 3.80
C ILE A 347 -2.30 -1.22 3.89
N THR A 348 -2.65 -1.97 4.93
CA THR A 348 -4.04 -2.30 5.25
C THR A 348 -4.25 -2.34 6.76
N TYR A 349 -5.48 -2.08 7.19
CA TYR A 349 -5.87 -2.08 8.61
C TYR A 349 -6.92 -3.17 8.87
N ARG A 350 -6.76 -3.87 10.00
CA ARG A 350 -7.70 -4.83 10.55
C ARG A 350 -8.14 -4.37 11.93
N PRO A 351 -9.44 -4.18 12.21
CA PRO A 351 -9.96 -3.81 13.53
C PRO A 351 -9.79 -4.87 14.61
#